data_77b3d770f663a0fc045dd900c903ef0e
#
_entry.id   77b3d770f663a0fc045dd900c903ef0e
#
_cell.length_a   1.000
_cell.length_b   1.000
_cell.length_c   1.000
_cell.angle_alpha   90.00
_cell.angle_beta   90.00
_cell.angle_gamma   90.00
#
_symmetry.space_group_name_H-M   'P 1'
#
loop_
_entity.id
_entity.type
_entity.pdbx_description
1 polymer ?
#
loop_
_entity_poly.entity_id
_entity_poly.type
_entity_poly.pdbx_seq_one_letter_code
_entity_poly.pdbx_strand_id
1 'polypeptide(L)'
;NLWMQAEDDTILLEVYEDWNGSLSYNELVLDFYRSIKADCPETIFIGTDIGHQYETTGARYEAYLRAEGQLTSEEYKRADACVIQGRSYYSESDPDKQDDSYRENAMVQNFIAAVERLPAGTDIMGIYGAAHTDPTALSWDGTVDSMAKQLAAYYGDKLHCTDLTQLPAPTITEEDFAIAGKHYTATWLGGEDASVWSQQYQSRTFWRLEGAYADFADAALTDDVLPYNNYPIEVEVGQVFAVEMVRSDTGSSEWFYYRSDGTTWNGLPTTVGFDPEA
;
A
#
# COMPACT_ATOMS: atom_id res chain seq x y z
N ASN A 1 17.46 -0.31 -11.03
CA ASN A 1 17.89 -0.64 -12.41
C ASN A 1 19.14 -1.52 -12.44
N LEU A 2 20.08 -1.35 -11.50
CA LEU A 2 21.26 -2.24 -11.39
C LEU A 2 20.81 -3.67 -11.07
N TRP A 3 19.86 -3.83 -10.14
CA TRP A 3 19.27 -5.13 -9.82
C TRP A 3 18.55 -5.78 -11.00
N MET A 4 17.85 -5.00 -11.84
CA MET A 4 17.18 -5.54 -13.05
C MET A 4 18.16 -6.26 -13.99
N GLN A 5 19.46 -5.90 -13.95
CA GLN A 5 20.51 -6.49 -14.75
C GLN A 5 21.35 -7.53 -13.98
N ALA A 6 21.16 -7.64 -12.68
CA ALA A 6 21.92 -8.58 -11.84
C ALA A 6 21.37 -10.01 -11.97
N GLU A 7 22.22 -11.01 -11.72
CA GLU A 7 21.84 -12.42 -11.74
C GLU A 7 21.09 -12.85 -10.46
N ASP A 8 21.29 -12.12 -9.36
CA ASP A 8 20.70 -12.43 -8.05
C ASP A 8 19.97 -11.23 -7.43
N ASP A 9 19.41 -11.43 -6.25
CA ASP A 9 18.62 -10.44 -5.52
C ASP A 9 19.43 -9.61 -4.52
N THR A 10 20.76 -9.72 -4.48
CA THR A 10 21.58 -9.06 -3.46
C THR A 10 21.27 -7.56 -3.36
N ILE A 11 21.24 -6.85 -4.50
CA ILE A 11 20.97 -5.40 -4.54
C ILE A 11 19.53 -5.11 -4.08
N LEU A 12 18.55 -5.90 -4.50
CA LEU A 12 17.15 -5.73 -4.09
C LEU A 12 17.01 -5.91 -2.58
N LEU A 13 17.63 -6.95 -2.02
CA LEU A 13 17.58 -7.24 -0.58
C LEU A 13 18.26 -6.16 0.25
N GLU A 14 19.38 -5.59 -0.21
CA GLU A 14 20.01 -4.45 0.45
C GLU A 14 19.10 -3.22 0.49
N VAL A 15 18.37 -2.94 -0.59
CA VAL A 15 17.39 -1.84 -0.64
C VAL A 15 16.18 -2.15 0.24
N TYR A 16 15.72 -3.39 0.23
CA TYR A 16 14.60 -3.85 1.04
C TYR A 16 14.89 -3.68 2.54
N GLU A 17 16.08 -4.06 3.00
CA GLU A 17 16.47 -3.87 4.41
C GLU A 17 16.48 -2.38 4.83
N ASP A 18 16.79 -1.47 3.92
CA ASP A 18 16.71 -0.03 4.20
C ASP A 18 15.27 0.46 4.44
N TRP A 19 14.25 -0.30 4.00
CA TRP A 19 12.84 0.03 4.23
C TRP A 19 12.30 -0.43 5.58
N ASN A 20 13.11 -1.11 6.38
CA ASN A 20 12.71 -1.58 7.71
C ASN A 20 12.07 -0.45 8.54
N GLY A 21 10.89 -0.71 9.08
CA GLY A 21 10.09 0.27 9.81
C GLY A 21 9.13 1.10 8.93
N SER A 22 9.12 0.91 7.61
CA SER A 22 8.14 1.51 6.70
C SER A 22 7.08 0.48 6.25
N LEU A 23 5.96 0.96 5.70
CA LEU A 23 4.92 0.10 5.11
C LEU A 23 5.42 -0.69 3.89
N SER A 24 6.50 -0.23 3.25
CA SER A 24 7.11 -0.92 2.11
C SER A 24 7.98 -2.11 2.52
N TYR A 25 8.30 -2.26 3.80
CA TYR A 25 9.01 -3.43 4.33
C TYR A 25 8.02 -4.59 4.48
N ASN A 26 7.66 -5.20 3.35
CA ASN A 26 6.65 -6.25 3.25
C ASN A 26 7.05 -7.20 2.11
N GLU A 27 6.98 -8.50 2.33
CA GLU A 27 7.35 -9.51 1.33
C GLU A 27 6.53 -9.42 0.04
N LEU A 28 5.26 -9.00 0.11
CA LEU A 28 4.45 -8.79 -1.08
C LEU A 28 5.01 -7.69 -1.99
N VAL A 29 5.61 -6.65 -1.41
CA VAL A 29 6.31 -5.61 -2.17
C VAL A 29 7.59 -6.17 -2.81
N LEU A 30 8.31 -7.02 -2.09
CA LEU A 30 9.49 -7.71 -2.61
C LEU A 30 9.13 -8.62 -3.80
N ASP A 31 8.08 -9.43 -3.66
CA ASP A 31 7.58 -10.32 -4.70
C ASP A 31 7.02 -9.55 -5.90
N PHE A 32 6.40 -8.40 -5.68
CA PHE A 32 5.98 -7.50 -6.76
C PHE A 32 7.16 -7.06 -7.64
N TYR A 33 8.28 -6.63 -7.04
CA TYR A 33 9.47 -6.28 -7.81
C TYR A 33 10.04 -7.49 -8.56
N ARG A 34 10.08 -8.67 -7.92
CA ARG A 34 10.52 -9.91 -8.56
C ARG A 34 9.67 -10.29 -9.76
N SER A 35 8.34 -10.14 -9.63
CA SER A 35 7.39 -10.39 -10.73
C SER A 35 7.65 -9.44 -11.90
N ILE A 36 7.87 -8.15 -11.63
CA ILE A 36 8.22 -7.20 -12.69
C ILE A 36 9.51 -7.63 -13.41
N LYS A 37 10.54 -8.02 -12.67
CA LYS A 37 11.79 -8.48 -13.28
C LYS A 37 11.60 -9.72 -14.15
N ALA A 38 10.73 -10.63 -13.73
CA ALA A 38 10.45 -11.87 -14.45
C ALA A 38 9.59 -11.64 -15.71
N ASP A 39 8.54 -10.83 -15.59
CA ASP A 39 7.51 -10.68 -16.62
C ASP A 39 7.75 -9.48 -17.55
N CYS A 40 8.42 -8.44 -17.05
CA CYS A 40 8.68 -7.19 -17.75
C CYS A 40 10.16 -6.75 -17.59
N PRO A 41 11.14 -7.56 -18.04
CA PRO A 41 12.56 -7.33 -17.77
C PRO A 41 13.12 -6.03 -18.38
N GLU A 42 12.41 -5.42 -19.35
CA GLU A 42 12.74 -4.14 -19.96
C GLU A 42 12.34 -2.92 -19.12
N THR A 43 11.65 -3.14 -18.00
CA THR A 43 11.18 -2.04 -17.12
C THR A 43 12.37 -1.23 -16.59
N ILE A 44 12.23 0.09 -16.66
CA ILE A 44 13.16 1.05 -16.07
C ILE A 44 12.47 1.74 -14.90
N PHE A 45 13.01 1.58 -13.70
CA PHE A 45 12.52 2.26 -12.51
C PHE A 45 13.11 3.66 -12.40
N ILE A 46 12.26 4.64 -12.11
CA ILE A 46 12.67 6.02 -11.88
C ILE A 46 12.03 6.50 -10.57
N GLY A 47 12.86 6.80 -9.58
CA GLY A 47 12.38 7.42 -8.34
C GLY A 47 11.99 8.89 -8.60
N THR A 48 10.80 9.25 -8.16
CA THR A 48 10.25 10.60 -8.36
C THR A 48 9.76 11.24 -7.06
N ASP A 49 9.73 10.51 -5.94
CA ASP A 49 9.54 11.09 -4.62
C ASP A 49 10.85 11.71 -4.09
N ILE A 50 10.78 12.43 -2.99
CA ILE A 50 11.96 12.84 -2.23
C ILE A 50 12.72 11.62 -1.72
N GLY A 51 14.00 11.76 -1.41
CA GLY A 51 14.82 10.64 -0.93
C GLY A 51 14.51 10.26 0.51
N HIS A 52 13.50 9.42 0.74
CA HIS A 52 13.19 8.90 2.08
C HIS A 52 14.38 8.16 2.70
N GLN A 53 15.13 7.42 1.90
CA GLN A 53 16.31 6.65 2.31
C GLN A 53 17.61 7.37 1.91
N TYR A 54 17.66 8.69 2.15
CA TYR A 54 18.80 9.53 1.70
C TYR A 54 20.14 9.18 2.36
N GLU A 55 20.12 8.66 3.61
CA GLU A 55 21.34 8.28 4.34
C GLU A 55 21.81 6.84 4.05
N THR A 56 20.95 6.00 3.51
CA THR A 56 21.21 4.59 3.21
C THR A 56 21.26 4.33 1.71
N THR A 57 20.16 3.94 1.08
CA THR A 57 20.10 3.65 -0.37
C THR A 57 20.58 4.84 -1.21
N GLY A 58 20.15 6.07 -0.87
CA GLY A 58 20.55 7.28 -1.60
C GLY A 58 22.03 7.50 -1.57
N ALA A 59 22.64 7.51 -0.38
CA ALA A 59 24.09 7.69 -0.20
C ALA A 59 24.90 6.55 -0.86
N ARG A 60 24.40 5.31 -0.79
CA ARG A 60 25.02 4.14 -1.42
C ARG A 60 25.02 4.25 -2.95
N TYR A 61 23.90 4.69 -3.53
CA TYR A 61 23.79 4.88 -4.97
C TYR A 61 24.67 6.04 -5.47
N GLU A 62 24.72 7.17 -4.77
CA GLU A 62 25.64 8.25 -5.09
C GLU A 62 27.11 7.80 -5.04
N ALA A 63 27.49 7.02 -4.04
CA ALA A 63 28.83 6.48 -3.91
C ALA A 63 29.18 5.55 -5.08
N TYR A 64 28.24 4.71 -5.51
CA TYR A 64 28.38 3.87 -6.69
C TYR A 64 28.62 4.70 -7.96
N LEU A 65 27.75 5.67 -8.25
CA LEU A 65 27.87 6.53 -9.44
C LEU A 65 29.18 7.33 -9.45
N ARG A 66 29.65 7.74 -8.28
CA ARG A 66 30.95 8.40 -8.11
C ARG A 66 32.10 7.47 -8.42
N ALA A 67 32.06 6.22 -7.96
CA ALA A 67 33.08 5.21 -8.26
C ALA A 67 33.16 4.88 -9.75
N GLU A 68 31.99 4.88 -10.43
CA GLU A 68 31.88 4.70 -11.88
C GLU A 68 32.25 5.96 -12.70
N GLY A 69 32.70 7.03 -12.05
CA GLY A 69 33.08 8.29 -12.73
C GLY A 69 31.90 9.08 -13.31
N GLN A 70 30.69 8.85 -12.84
CA GLN A 70 29.46 9.41 -13.40
C GLN A 70 28.96 10.70 -12.72
N LEU A 71 29.85 11.44 -12.04
CA LEU A 71 29.49 12.66 -11.29
C LEU A 71 28.76 13.75 -12.12
N THR A 72 28.88 13.72 -13.45
CA THR A 72 28.22 14.67 -14.34
C THR A 72 27.02 14.08 -15.07
N SER A 73 26.71 12.80 -14.84
CA SER A 73 25.58 12.12 -15.46
C SER A 73 24.26 12.70 -14.96
N GLU A 74 23.21 12.53 -15.76
CA GLU A 74 21.87 12.90 -15.36
C GLU A 74 21.33 12.01 -14.23
N GLU A 75 21.78 10.74 -14.18
CA GLU A 75 21.52 9.85 -13.06
C GLU A 75 22.04 10.40 -11.74
N TYR A 76 23.33 10.83 -11.73
CA TYR A 76 23.92 11.39 -10.51
C TYR A 76 23.18 12.65 -10.06
N LYS A 77 22.88 13.56 -10.98
CA LYS A 77 22.15 14.79 -10.67
C LYS A 77 20.77 14.53 -10.07
N ARG A 78 20.05 13.51 -10.56
CA ARG A 78 18.74 13.11 -10.01
C ARG A 78 18.88 12.49 -8.62
N ALA A 79 19.83 11.56 -8.46
CA ALA A 79 20.07 10.93 -7.17
C ALA A 79 20.44 11.97 -6.10
N ASP A 80 21.36 12.88 -6.43
CA ASP A 80 21.80 13.98 -5.56
C ASP A 80 20.63 14.94 -5.23
N ALA A 81 19.80 15.29 -6.22
CA ALA A 81 18.61 16.10 -5.98
C ALA A 81 17.61 15.43 -5.03
N CYS A 82 17.31 14.13 -5.22
CA CYS A 82 16.43 13.38 -4.32
C CYS A 82 17.01 13.27 -2.90
N VAL A 83 18.32 13.04 -2.77
CA VAL A 83 19.02 13.02 -1.47
C VAL A 83 18.93 14.37 -0.76
N ILE A 84 19.16 15.47 -1.49
CA ILE A 84 19.05 16.84 -0.95
C ILE A 84 17.61 17.13 -0.53
N GLN A 85 16.61 16.75 -1.35
CA GLN A 85 15.20 16.95 -1.04
C GLN A 85 14.79 16.17 0.22
N GLY A 86 15.19 14.89 0.33
CA GLY A 86 14.94 14.08 1.51
C GLY A 86 15.55 14.67 2.77
N ARG A 87 16.82 15.05 2.69
CA ARG A 87 17.51 15.71 3.82
C ARG A 87 16.82 17.01 4.23
N SER A 88 16.36 17.82 3.29
CA SER A 88 15.65 19.06 3.58
C SER A 88 14.32 18.82 4.25
N TYR A 89 13.54 17.85 3.75
CA TYR A 89 12.23 17.48 4.30
C TYR A 89 12.34 16.95 5.73
N TYR A 90 13.33 16.06 5.99
CA TYR A 90 13.54 15.45 7.29
C TYR A 90 14.48 16.23 8.22
N SER A 91 14.88 17.45 7.85
CA SER A 91 15.74 18.30 8.71
C SER A 91 15.02 18.77 9.99
N GLU A 92 13.71 18.87 9.97
CA GLU A 92 12.91 19.15 11.17
C GLU A 92 12.81 17.90 12.04
N SER A 93 13.10 18.06 13.33
CA SER A 93 13.03 16.96 14.29
C SER A 93 11.59 16.63 14.73
N ASP A 94 10.63 17.48 14.40
CA ASP A 94 9.22 17.36 14.74
C ASP A 94 8.44 16.93 13.47
N PRO A 95 7.90 15.69 13.43
CA PRO A 95 7.14 15.21 12.27
C PRO A 95 5.94 16.09 11.89
N ASP A 96 5.33 16.77 12.89
CA ASP A 96 4.18 17.66 12.66
C ASP A 96 4.56 18.99 11.96
N LYS A 97 5.86 19.24 11.80
CA LYS A 97 6.39 20.41 11.09
C LYS A 97 6.93 20.08 9.70
N GLN A 98 6.86 18.82 9.27
CA GLN A 98 7.22 18.46 7.91
C GLN A 98 6.25 19.13 6.94
N ASP A 99 6.80 19.77 5.91
CA ASP A 99 6.02 20.55 4.95
C ASP A 99 5.57 19.65 3.79
N ASP A 100 4.33 19.18 3.85
CA ASP A 100 3.73 18.37 2.78
C ASP A 100 3.67 19.12 1.45
N SER A 101 3.55 20.46 1.47
CA SER A 101 3.57 21.24 0.24
C SER A 101 4.93 21.15 -0.47
N TYR A 102 6.01 21.11 0.30
CA TYR A 102 7.35 20.88 -0.23
C TYR A 102 7.46 19.53 -0.93
N ARG A 103 6.98 18.46 -0.26
CA ARG A 103 7.05 17.09 -0.80
C ARG A 103 6.18 16.92 -2.05
N GLU A 104 4.91 17.35 -2.02
CA GLU A 104 4.01 17.28 -3.17
C GLU A 104 4.61 17.99 -4.40
N ASN A 105 5.09 19.21 -4.21
CA ASN A 105 5.71 19.98 -5.29
C ASN A 105 7.00 19.32 -5.81
N ALA A 106 7.82 18.76 -4.92
CA ALA A 106 9.04 18.04 -5.33
C ALA A 106 8.71 16.80 -6.17
N MET A 107 7.71 15.99 -5.77
CA MET A 107 7.25 14.83 -6.53
C MET A 107 6.78 15.22 -7.93
N VAL A 108 5.98 16.29 -8.05
CA VAL A 108 5.51 16.81 -9.34
C VAL A 108 6.68 17.21 -10.24
N GLN A 109 7.61 17.99 -9.71
CA GLN A 109 8.78 18.45 -10.47
C GLN A 109 9.67 17.26 -10.91
N ASN A 110 9.93 16.32 -10.01
CA ASN A 110 10.72 15.13 -10.29
C ASN A 110 10.05 14.26 -11.35
N PHE A 111 8.72 14.07 -11.27
CA PHE A 111 7.95 13.30 -12.24
C PHE A 111 8.01 13.95 -13.63
N ILE A 112 7.69 15.23 -13.75
CA ILE A 112 7.72 15.95 -15.03
C ILE A 112 9.13 15.88 -15.64
N ALA A 113 10.16 16.18 -14.85
CA ALA A 113 11.54 16.12 -15.31
C ALA A 113 11.99 14.72 -15.75
N ALA A 114 11.44 13.66 -15.13
CA ALA A 114 11.69 12.28 -15.55
C ALA A 114 11.00 11.98 -16.88
N VAL A 115 9.72 12.29 -17.00
CA VAL A 115 8.89 12.00 -18.18
C VAL A 115 9.38 12.74 -19.41
N GLU A 116 9.76 14.01 -19.31
CA GLU A 116 10.24 14.83 -20.43
C GLU A 116 11.52 14.28 -21.10
N ARG A 117 12.21 13.38 -20.43
CA ARG A 117 13.46 12.73 -20.95
C ARG A 117 13.21 11.39 -21.61
N LEU A 118 12.00 10.84 -21.45
CA LEU A 118 11.67 9.54 -22.02
C LEU A 118 11.36 9.69 -23.52
N PRO A 119 11.63 8.66 -24.32
CA PRO A 119 11.20 8.64 -25.70
C PRO A 119 9.69 8.84 -25.85
N ALA A 120 9.28 9.52 -26.91
CA ALA A 120 7.85 9.68 -27.19
C ALA A 120 7.17 8.31 -27.39
N GLY A 121 6.04 8.11 -26.73
CA GLY A 121 5.30 6.85 -26.76
C GLY A 121 5.77 5.81 -25.74
N THR A 122 6.62 6.20 -24.76
CA THR A 122 6.91 5.35 -23.60
C THR A 122 5.69 5.23 -22.73
N ASP A 123 5.30 4.01 -22.42
CA ASP A 123 4.27 3.74 -21.41
C ASP A 123 4.83 3.99 -20.01
N ILE A 124 4.09 4.73 -19.20
CA ILE A 124 4.53 5.16 -17.87
C ILE A 124 3.49 4.72 -16.86
N MET A 125 3.95 4.03 -15.82
CA MET A 125 3.15 3.67 -14.67
C MET A 125 3.77 4.28 -13.41
N GLY A 126 3.00 5.09 -12.69
CA GLY A 126 3.39 5.63 -11.37
C GLY A 126 2.69 4.87 -10.25
N ILE A 127 3.41 4.51 -9.20
CA ILE A 127 2.87 3.86 -7.99
C ILE A 127 3.19 4.75 -6.80
N TYR A 128 2.14 5.22 -6.13
CA TYR A 128 2.24 6.15 -5.00
C TYR A 128 1.21 5.79 -3.93
N GLY A 129 1.41 6.29 -2.72
CA GLY A 129 0.39 6.22 -1.68
C GLY A 129 -0.89 6.95 -2.08
N ALA A 130 -2.05 6.45 -1.65
CA ALA A 130 -3.37 6.95 -2.05
C ALA A 130 -3.55 8.47 -1.86
N ALA A 131 -2.95 9.05 -0.81
CA ALA A 131 -2.99 10.49 -0.56
C ALA A 131 -2.41 11.36 -1.70
N HIS A 132 -1.54 10.79 -2.54
CA HIS A 132 -0.89 11.50 -3.65
C HIS A 132 -1.55 11.27 -5.01
N THR A 133 -2.49 10.32 -5.12
CA THR A 133 -3.01 9.80 -6.40
C THR A 133 -4.43 10.23 -6.74
N ASP A 134 -5.13 10.92 -5.87
CA ASP A 134 -6.45 11.48 -6.17
C ASP A 134 -6.32 12.81 -6.95
N PRO A 135 -6.79 12.87 -8.22
CA PRO A 135 -6.68 14.07 -9.04
C PRO A 135 -7.64 15.19 -8.63
N THR A 136 -8.44 15.00 -7.58
CA THR A 136 -9.37 16.01 -7.06
C THR A 136 -9.01 16.49 -5.66
N ALA A 137 -8.17 15.75 -4.94
CA ALA A 137 -7.84 15.99 -3.54
C ALA A 137 -6.76 17.08 -3.33
N LEU A 138 -6.65 17.49 -2.08
CA LEU A 138 -5.51 18.24 -1.55
C LEU A 138 -4.49 17.25 -0.94
N SER A 139 -3.30 17.76 -0.61
CA SER A 139 -2.30 17.07 0.22
C SER A 139 -2.90 16.58 1.54
N TRP A 140 -2.19 15.69 2.22
CA TRP A 140 -2.64 15.16 3.51
C TRP A 140 -2.97 16.24 4.54
N ASP A 141 -2.17 17.32 4.59
CA ASP A 141 -2.38 18.47 5.47
C ASP A 141 -3.38 19.49 4.92
N GLY A 142 -3.90 19.30 3.72
CA GLY A 142 -4.88 20.16 3.06
C GLY A 142 -4.34 21.51 2.57
N THR A 143 -3.02 21.72 2.55
CA THR A 143 -2.39 23.01 2.25
C THR A 143 -2.12 23.26 0.78
N VAL A 144 -1.95 22.18 -0.02
CA VAL A 144 -1.64 22.26 -1.45
C VAL A 144 -2.42 21.19 -2.23
N ASP A 145 -2.54 21.36 -3.53
CA ASP A 145 -3.09 20.32 -4.41
C ASP A 145 -2.21 19.05 -4.35
N SER A 146 -2.85 17.87 -4.32
CA SER A 146 -2.13 16.58 -4.40
C SER A 146 -1.26 16.49 -5.65
N MET A 147 -0.26 15.60 -5.63
CA MET A 147 0.58 15.35 -6.81
C MET A 147 -0.28 15.04 -8.05
N ALA A 148 -1.25 14.14 -7.94
CA ALA A 148 -2.10 13.77 -9.06
C ALA A 148 -2.93 14.94 -9.59
N LYS A 149 -3.45 15.81 -8.71
CA LYS A 149 -4.19 17.00 -9.13
C LYS A 149 -3.32 18.01 -9.87
N GLN A 150 -2.09 18.23 -9.41
CA GLN A 150 -1.13 19.07 -10.10
C GLN A 150 -0.72 18.47 -11.45
N LEU A 151 -0.49 17.15 -11.52
CA LEU A 151 -0.16 16.45 -12.78
C LEU A 151 -1.34 16.42 -13.76
N ALA A 152 -2.58 16.32 -13.26
CA ALA A 152 -3.79 16.43 -14.10
C ALA A 152 -3.90 17.80 -14.75
N ALA A 153 -3.54 18.86 -14.03
CA ALA A 153 -3.49 20.21 -14.61
C ALA A 153 -2.41 20.36 -15.70
N TYR A 154 -1.31 19.59 -15.61
CA TYR A 154 -0.20 19.62 -16.55
C TYR A 154 -0.44 18.71 -17.77
N TYR A 155 -0.86 17.47 -17.57
CA TYR A 155 -0.99 16.45 -18.61
C TYR A 155 -2.41 16.33 -19.20
N GLY A 156 -3.43 16.86 -18.52
CA GLY A 156 -4.84 16.76 -18.95
C GLY A 156 -5.29 15.32 -19.12
N ASP A 157 -5.96 15.04 -20.22
CA ASP A 157 -6.54 13.71 -20.53
C ASP A 157 -5.51 12.58 -20.72
N LYS A 158 -4.21 12.90 -20.65
CA LYS A 158 -3.15 11.89 -20.75
C LYS A 158 -2.83 11.24 -19.40
N LEU A 159 -3.27 11.82 -18.29
CA LEU A 159 -3.12 11.25 -16.97
C LEU A 159 -4.35 10.45 -16.61
N HIS A 160 -4.15 9.19 -16.23
CA HIS A 160 -5.19 8.33 -15.68
C HIS A 160 -4.76 7.90 -14.27
N CYS A 161 -5.60 8.17 -13.30
CA CYS A 161 -5.39 7.75 -11.92
C CYS A 161 -6.37 6.62 -11.60
N THR A 162 -5.87 5.57 -10.95
CA THR A 162 -6.69 4.45 -10.48
C THR A 162 -6.40 4.24 -9.00
N ASP A 163 -7.42 4.35 -8.18
CA ASP A 163 -7.34 3.99 -6.76
C ASP A 163 -7.42 2.46 -6.64
N LEU A 164 -6.29 1.84 -6.35
CA LEU A 164 -6.21 0.38 -6.20
C LEU A 164 -6.86 -0.10 -4.91
N THR A 165 -7.11 0.78 -3.95
CA THR A 165 -7.86 0.43 -2.73
C THR A 165 -9.34 0.19 -3.00
N GLN A 166 -9.84 0.73 -4.12
CA GLN A 166 -11.21 0.59 -4.58
C GLN A 166 -11.37 -0.47 -5.68
N LEU A 167 -10.27 -1.12 -6.10
CA LEU A 167 -10.39 -2.21 -7.05
C LEU A 167 -11.12 -3.36 -6.36
N PRO A 168 -12.14 -3.94 -7.02
CA PRO A 168 -12.72 -5.17 -6.53
C PRO A 168 -11.58 -6.19 -6.41
N ALA A 169 -11.54 -6.89 -5.29
CA ALA A 169 -10.61 -8.00 -5.12
C ALA A 169 -10.63 -8.88 -6.38
N PRO A 170 -9.48 -9.43 -6.81
CA PRO A 170 -9.43 -10.26 -8.02
C PRO A 170 -10.49 -11.33 -7.94
N THR A 171 -11.11 -11.61 -9.07
CA THR A 171 -12.30 -12.49 -9.28
C THR A 171 -12.40 -13.59 -8.23
N ILE A 172 -13.31 -13.36 -7.34
CA ILE A 172 -13.44 -13.96 -6.05
C ILE A 172 -13.88 -15.40 -6.22
N THR A 173 -13.23 -16.28 -5.50
CA THR A 173 -13.74 -17.61 -5.27
C THR A 173 -14.95 -17.46 -4.36
N GLU A 174 -16.16 -17.61 -4.91
CA GLU A 174 -17.34 -17.82 -4.10
C GLU A 174 -17.28 -19.24 -3.56
N GLU A 175 -17.32 -19.37 -2.25
CA GLU A 175 -17.36 -20.66 -1.59
C GLU A 175 -18.68 -20.81 -0.82
N ASP A 176 -19.17 -22.05 -0.72
CA ASP A 176 -20.26 -22.39 0.17
C ASP A 176 -19.73 -22.40 1.61
N PHE A 177 -20.22 -21.47 2.42
CA PHE A 177 -19.79 -21.30 3.80
C PHE A 177 -20.92 -21.67 4.75
N ALA A 178 -20.69 -22.70 5.56
CA ALA A 178 -21.67 -23.15 6.54
C ALA A 178 -21.41 -22.54 7.93
N ILE A 179 -22.41 -21.88 8.50
CA ILE A 179 -22.35 -21.28 9.84
C ILE A 179 -23.71 -21.42 10.53
N ALA A 180 -23.74 -21.87 11.78
CA ALA A 180 -24.97 -22.06 12.57
C ALA A 180 -26.04 -22.91 11.83
N GLY A 181 -25.60 -23.91 11.07
CA GLY A 181 -26.49 -24.77 10.29
C GLY A 181 -27.11 -24.13 9.04
N LYS A 182 -26.73 -22.93 8.67
CA LYS A 182 -27.12 -22.22 7.43
C LYS A 182 -25.95 -22.15 6.46
N HIS A 183 -26.27 -22.04 5.19
CA HIS A 183 -25.30 -21.93 4.09
C HIS A 183 -25.37 -20.56 3.46
N TYR A 184 -24.23 -19.93 3.23
CA TYR A 184 -24.07 -18.63 2.60
C TYR A 184 -23.04 -18.71 1.48
N THR A 185 -23.21 -17.90 0.47
CA THR A 185 -22.13 -17.62 -0.46
C THR A 185 -21.12 -16.73 0.25
N ALA A 186 -19.90 -17.20 0.42
CA ALA A 186 -18.79 -16.44 0.99
C ALA A 186 -17.90 -15.88 -0.12
N THR A 187 -17.76 -14.57 -0.11
CA THR A 187 -16.90 -13.84 -1.02
C THR A 187 -15.54 -13.64 -0.37
N TRP A 188 -14.48 -14.24 -0.91
CA TRP A 188 -13.12 -13.98 -0.44
C TRP A 188 -12.71 -12.54 -0.71
N LEU A 189 -12.26 -11.82 0.29
CA LEU A 189 -11.90 -10.40 0.20
C LEU A 189 -10.39 -10.16 0.16
N GLY A 190 -9.62 -11.11 0.66
CA GLY A 190 -8.17 -11.00 0.76
C GLY A 190 -7.63 -11.69 1.99
N GLY A 191 -6.31 -11.81 2.04
CA GLY A 191 -5.58 -12.31 3.20
C GLY A 191 -4.32 -11.49 3.44
N GLU A 192 -3.79 -11.59 4.65
CA GLU A 192 -2.54 -10.93 5.03
C GLU A 192 -1.69 -11.83 5.94
N ASP A 193 -0.40 -11.54 5.97
CA ASP A 193 0.52 -12.13 6.94
C ASP A 193 0.32 -11.48 8.30
N ALA A 194 -0.28 -12.22 9.23
CA ALA A 194 -0.52 -11.75 10.59
C ALA A 194 0.74 -11.80 11.46
N SER A 195 1.79 -12.51 11.08
CA SER A 195 3.02 -12.63 11.87
C SER A 195 3.76 -11.29 12.02
N VAL A 196 3.48 -10.34 11.13
CA VAL A 196 4.03 -8.98 11.15
C VAL A 196 3.59 -8.21 12.42
N TRP A 197 2.38 -8.47 12.92
CA TRP A 197 1.80 -7.76 14.07
C TRP A 197 1.34 -8.68 15.22
N SER A 198 1.36 -10.00 15.03
CA SER A 198 0.93 -11.00 16.02
C SER A 198 1.97 -12.10 16.19
N GLN A 199 2.27 -12.46 17.44
CA GLN A 199 3.06 -13.66 17.74
C GLN A 199 2.19 -14.93 17.76
N GLN A 200 0.88 -14.77 17.87
CA GLN A 200 -0.09 -15.85 18.01
C GLN A 200 -0.57 -16.40 16.68
N TYR A 201 -0.66 -15.53 15.67
CA TYR A 201 -1.21 -15.87 14.36
C TYR A 201 -0.19 -15.63 13.25
N GLN A 202 -0.22 -16.51 12.25
CA GLN A 202 0.64 -16.41 11.06
C GLN A 202 -0.08 -15.80 9.86
N SER A 203 -1.43 -15.93 9.77
CA SER A 203 -2.19 -15.31 8.69
C SER A 203 -3.60 -14.93 9.15
N ARG A 204 -4.18 -13.94 8.46
CA ARG A 204 -5.57 -13.51 8.60
C ARG A 204 -6.21 -13.47 7.21
N THR A 205 -7.39 -14.07 7.05
CA THR A 205 -8.16 -14.09 5.80
C THR A 205 -9.57 -13.57 6.04
N PHE A 206 -10.08 -12.77 5.13
CA PHE A 206 -11.38 -12.11 5.22
C PHE A 206 -12.35 -12.68 4.19
N TRP A 207 -13.56 -12.98 4.65
CA TRP A 207 -14.67 -13.43 3.84
C TRP A 207 -15.90 -12.57 4.14
N ARG A 208 -16.65 -12.16 3.11
CA ARG A 208 -17.97 -11.54 3.30
C ARG A 208 -19.05 -12.58 3.03
N LEU A 209 -20.01 -12.72 3.96
CA LEU A 209 -21.11 -13.66 3.86
C LEU A 209 -22.31 -12.93 3.22
N GLU A 210 -22.64 -13.29 1.98
CA GLU A 210 -23.65 -12.59 1.21
C GLU A 210 -25.05 -12.83 1.76
N GLY A 211 -25.79 -11.72 2.01
CA GLY A 211 -27.16 -11.76 2.51
C GLY A 211 -27.34 -12.25 3.95
N ALA A 212 -26.25 -12.47 4.70
CA ALA A 212 -26.30 -13.07 6.03
C ALA A 212 -26.80 -12.13 7.13
N TYR A 213 -26.81 -10.80 6.93
CA TYR A 213 -27.06 -9.83 8.00
C TYR A 213 -28.39 -10.04 8.74
N ALA A 214 -29.48 -10.30 8.00
CA ALA A 214 -30.79 -10.48 8.61
C ALA A 214 -30.84 -11.69 9.58
N ASP A 215 -30.03 -12.69 9.34
CA ASP A 215 -29.96 -13.89 10.19
C ASP A 215 -29.15 -13.68 11.46
N PHE A 216 -28.24 -12.70 11.48
CA PHE A 216 -27.33 -12.44 12.60
C PHE A 216 -27.49 -11.04 13.21
N ALA A 217 -28.49 -10.26 12.76
CA ALA A 217 -28.73 -8.91 13.29
C ALA A 217 -28.95 -8.88 14.82
N ASP A 218 -29.60 -9.92 15.34
CA ASP A 218 -29.92 -10.07 16.77
C ASP A 218 -29.02 -11.07 17.51
N ALA A 219 -27.98 -11.62 16.85
CA ALA A 219 -27.04 -12.55 17.48
C ALA A 219 -26.29 -11.88 18.64
N ALA A 220 -25.93 -12.67 19.67
CA ALA A 220 -25.25 -12.16 20.84
C ALA A 220 -23.89 -11.54 20.48
N LEU A 221 -23.63 -10.33 20.98
CA LEU A 221 -22.35 -9.66 20.75
C LEU A 221 -21.25 -10.29 21.59
N THR A 222 -20.06 -10.32 21.02
CA THR A 222 -18.81 -10.56 21.76
C THR A 222 -18.17 -9.23 22.15
N ASP A 223 -17.10 -9.27 22.94
CA ASP A 223 -16.34 -8.06 23.31
C ASP A 223 -15.38 -7.60 22.17
N ASP A 224 -15.36 -8.32 21.04
CA ASP A 224 -14.50 -8.01 19.91
C ASP A 224 -15.07 -6.89 19.04
N VAL A 225 -14.17 -6.02 18.59
CA VAL A 225 -14.45 -5.00 17.59
C VAL A 225 -13.34 -5.03 16.54
N LEU A 226 -13.71 -4.84 15.26
CA LEU A 226 -12.75 -4.76 14.18
C LEU A 226 -13.01 -3.48 13.38
N PRO A 227 -12.12 -2.46 13.51
CA PRO A 227 -12.26 -1.20 12.78
C PRO A 227 -12.23 -1.38 11.26
N TYR A 228 -12.91 -0.50 10.53
CA TYR A 228 -13.02 -0.54 9.08
C TYR A 228 -11.67 -0.60 8.35
N ASN A 229 -10.64 0.07 8.88
CA ASN A 229 -9.30 0.10 8.29
C ASN A 229 -8.51 -1.21 8.44
N ASN A 230 -9.07 -2.22 9.08
CA ASN A 230 -8.53 -3.58 9.09
C ASN A 230 -9.08 -4.44 7.95
N TYR A 231 -10.09 -3.97 7.23
CA TYR A 231 -10.65 -4.71 6.10
C TYR A 231 -9.99 -4.31 4.78
N PRO A 232 -9.83 -5.25 3.84
CA PRO A 232 -9.30 -4.95 2.51
C PRO A 232 -10.31 -4.27 1.57
N ILE A 233 -11.50 -3.96 2.08
CA ILE A 233 -12.58 -3.28 1.36
C ILE A 233 -13.23 -2.22 2.25
N GLU A 234 -14.01 -1.32 1.64
CA GLU A 234 -14.89 -0.43 2.40
C GLU A 234 -16.01 -1.23 3.06
N VAL A 235 -16.21 -0.98 4.36
CA VAL A 235 -17.23 -1.66 5.16
C VAL A 235 -18.53 -0.86 5.10
N GLU A 236 -19.60 -1.51 4.66
CA GLU A 236 -20.96 -0.94 4.59
C GLU A 236 -21.86 -1.52 5.68
N VAL A 237 -22.83 -0.74 6.12
CA VAL A 237 -23.82 -1.19 7.09
C VAL A 237 -24.66 -2.34 6.50
N GLY A 238 -24.88 -3.38 7.29
CA GLY A 238 -25.63 -4.57 6.86
C GLY A 238 -24.76 -5.67 6.26
N GLN A 239 -23.43 -5.55 6.34
CA GLN A 239 -22.51 -6.62 5.94
C GLN A 239 -22.15 -7.52 7.12
N VAL A 240 -21.91 -8.79 6.81
CA VAL A 240 -21.41 -9.81 7.74
C VAL A 240 -20.10 -10.38 7.20
N PHE A 241 -19.14 -10.55 8.09
CA PHE A 241 -17.81 -11.04 7.75
C PHE A 241 -17.46 -12.26 8.61
N ALA A 242 -16.79 -13.23 7.99
CA ALA A 242 -16.04 -14.27 8.66
C ALA A 242 -14.55 -13.99 8.49
N VAL A 243 -13.80 -14.02 9.58
CA VAL A 243 -12.35 -13.77 9.60
C VAL A 243 -11.67 -15.03 10.11
N GLU A 244 -10.88 -15.64 9.26
CA GLU A 244 -10.04 -16.78 9.60
C GLU A 244 -8.69 -16.29 10.11
N MET A 245 -8.29 -16.78 11.27
CA MET A 245 -6.97 -16.55 11.86
C MET A 245 -6.27 -17.89 11.98
N VAL A 246 -5.12 -18.06 11.34
CA VAL A 246 -4.33 -19.30 11.43
C VAL A 246 -3.26 -19.14 12.51
N ARG A 247 -3.30 -20.03 13.50
CA ARG A 247 -2.37 -20.00 14.64
C ARG A 247 -0.94 -20.34 14.22
N SER A 248 0.03 -19.60 14.77
CA SER A 248 1.47 -19.82 14.50
C SER A 248 2.00 -21.11 15.14
N ASP A 249 1.46 -21.54 16.29
CA ASP A 249 1.94 -22.71 17.05
C ASP A 249 1.40 -24.04 16.53
N THR A 250 0.18 -24.07 16.01
CA THR A 250 -0.53 -25.31 15.61
C THR A 250 -0.85 -25.38 14.13
N GLY A 251 -0.87 -24.23 13.42
CA GLY A 251 -1.39 -24.14 12.06
C GLY A 251 -2.90 -24.34 11.96
N SER A 252 -3.63 -24.34 13.08
CA SER A 252 -5.08 -24.49 13.10
C SER A 252 -5.78 -23.16 12.86
N SER A 253 -6.92 -23.19 12.17
CA SER A 253 -7.77 -22.04 11.96
C SER A 253 -8.68 -21.78 13.13
N GLU A 254 -8.77 -20.51 13.53
CA GLU A 254 -9.77 -19.95 14.43
C GLU A 254 -10.64 -18.98 13.63
N TRP A 255 -11.96 -19.02 13.84
CA TRP A 255 -12.91 -18.22 13.12
C TRP A 255 -13.55 -17.17 14.02
N PHE A 256 -13.59 -15.94 13.54
CA PHE A 256 -14.21 -14.79 14.19
C PHE A 256 -15.27 -14.22 13.26
N TYR A 257 -16.41 -13.82 13.82
CA TYR A 257 -17.53 -13.34 13.06
C TYR A 257 -17.87 -11.91 13.45
N TYR A 258 -18.03 -11.06 12.45
CA TYR A 258 -18.30 -9.63 12.65
C TYR A 258 -19.46 -9.17 11.80
N ARG A 259 -20.22 -8.20 12.31
CA ARG A 259 -21.25 -7.53 11.53
C ARG A 259 -21.10 -6.02 11.60
N SER A 260 -21.50 -5.33 10.54
CA SER A 260 -21.56 -3.88 10.46
C SER A 260 -22.98 -3.41 10.66
N ASP A 261 -23.28 -2.89 11.85
CA ASP A 261 -24.62 -2.40 12.26
C ASP A 261 -24.67 -0.87 12.34
N GLY A 262 -23.66 -0.16 11.84
CA GLY A 262 -23.51 1.29 11.92
C GLY A 262 -22.82 1.78 13.19
N THR A 263 -22.36 0.88 14.06
CA THR A 263 -21.56 1.24 15.24
C THR A 263 -20.26 1.92 14.81
N THR A 264 -19.82 2.89 15.61
CA THR A 264 -18.54 3.57 15.42
C THR A 264 -17.66 3.43 16.66
N TRP A 265 -16.36 3.33 16.45
CA TRP A 265 -15.34 3.39 17.49
C TRP A 265 -14.47 4.62 17.29
N ASN A 266 -14.37 5.47 18.30
CA ASN A 266 -13.68 6.77 18.19
C ASN A 266 -14.18 7.62 17.01
N GLY A 267 -15.48 7.54 16.69
CA GLY A 267 -16.08 8.29 15.59
C GLY A 267 -15.84 7.70 14.19
N LEU A 268 -15.14 6.57 14.09
CA LEU A 268 -14.90 5.86 12.83
C LEU A 268 -15.78 4.61 12.74
N PRO A 269 -16.23 4.21 11.54
CA PRO A 269 -16.96 2.96 11.34
C PRO A 269 -16.22 1.78 11.97
N THR A 270 -16.96 0.83 12.55
CA THR A 270 -16.40 -0.41 13.08
C THR A 270 -17.37 -1.54 12.84
N THR A 271 -16.87 -2.76 12.87
CA THR A 271 -17.72 -3.94 12.98
C THR A 271 -17.65 -4.49 14.39
N VAL A 272 -18.71 -5.09 14.84
CA VAL A 272 -18.83 -5.71 16.17
C VAL A 272 -18.83 -7.23 16.02
N GLY A 273 -18.08 -7.88 16.89
CA GLY A 273 -18.02 -9.33 16.95
C GLY A 273 -19.35 -9.91 17.46
N PHE A 274 -19.72 -11.06 16.96
CA PHE A 274 -20.91 -11.79 17.41
C PHE A 274 -20.66 -13.29 17.48
N ASP A 275 -21.45 -13.97 18.31
CA ASP A 275 -21.45 -15.44 18.39
C ASP A 275 -22.57 -15.97 17.46
N PRO A 276 -22.24 -16.69 16.38
CA PRO A 276 -23.24 -17.21 15.46
C PRO A 276 -24.08 -18.38 16.03
N GLU A 277 -23.63 -18.99 17.11
CA GLU A 277 -24.29 -20.14 17.73
C GLU A 277 -25.15 -19.74 18.95
N ALA A 278 -25.12 -18.46 19.37
CA ALA A 278 -25.82 -17.96 20.57
C ALA A 278 -27.21 -17.37 20.30
#